data_8cf7cc656f02d1159e9a296efe1caa74
#
_entry.id   8cf7cc656f02d1159e9a296efe1caa74
#
_cell.length_a   1.000
_cell.length_b   1.000
_cell.length_c   1.000
_cell.angle_alpha   90.00
_cell.angle_beta   90.00
_cell.angle_gamma   90.00
#
_symmetry.space_group_name_H-M   'P 1'
#
loop_
_entity.id
_entity.type
_entity.pdbx_description
1 polymer ?
#
loop_
_entity_poly.entity_id
_entity_poly.type
_entity_poly.pdbx_seq_one_letter_code
_entity_poly.pdbx_strand_id
1 'polypeptide(L)'
;MIRSSLAATRLLRDRGVRYAFGVPGESFLGLLDALYDTPEIDLVTCRHEGGAAFMADAAAKLIGQPSICMGTRGVGSANLAIGIHTAYQDSTPMLAMVVHSFPHDALPI
;
A
#
# COMPACT_ATOMS: atom_id res chain seq x y z
N MET A 1 19.02 -15.44 0.99
CA MET A 1 17.60 -15.49 1.37
C MET A 1 16.97 -14.12 1.18
N ILE A 2 15.79 -14.07 0.58
CA ILE A 2 15.12 -12.82 0.32
C ILE A 2 14.09 -12.55 1.41
N ARG A 3 13.98 -11.31 1.85
CA ARG A 3 12.96 -10.92 2.83
C ARG A 3 11.57 -11.02 2.20
N SER A 4 10.57 -11.33 3.02
CA SER A 4 9.19 -11.47 2.57
C SER A 4 8.66 -10.19 1.91
N SER A 5 8.98 -9.03 2.49
CA SER A 5 8.54 -7.76 1.94
C SER A 5 9.13 -7.51 0.55
N LEU A 6 10.39 -7.87 0.34
CA LEU A 6 11.02 -7.70 -0.95
C LEU A 6 10.45 -8.67 -1.98
N ALA A 7 10.20 -9.92 -1.57
CA ALA A 7 9.58 -10.90 -2.45
C ALA A 7 8.19 -10.45 -2.90
N ALA A 8 7.38 -9.95 -1.95
CA ALA A 8 6.05 -9.44 -2.25
C ALA A 8 6.10 -8.25 -3.21
N THR A 9 7.01 -7.30 -2.94
CA THR A 9 7.15 -6.10 -3.77
C THR A 9 7.58 -6.46 -5.20
N ARG A 10 8.51 -7.39 -5.35
CA ARG A 10 8.93 -7.84 -6.66
C ARG A 10 7.82 -8.56 -7.41
N LEU A 11 7.03 -9.36 -6.71
CA LEU A 11 5.87 -10.01 -7.32
C LEU A 11 4.88 -8.97 -7.85
N LEU A 12 4.60 -7.95 -7.07
CA LEU A 12 3.68 -6.88 -7.48
C LEU A 12 4.24 -6.13 -8.69
N ARG A 13 5.53 -5.81 -8.68
CA ARG A 13 6.19 -5.20 -9.84
C ARG A 13 6.01 -6.05 -11.09
N ASP A 14 6.23 -7.35 -10.95
CA ASP A 14 6.14 -8.28 -12.08
C ASP A 14 4.70 -8.42 -12.59
N ARG A 15 3.71 -8.09 -11.76
CA ARG A 15 2.29 -8.10 -12.14
C ARG A 15 1.80 -6.74 -12.63
N GLY A 16 2.69 -5.80 -12.85
CA GLY A 16 2.34 -4.54 -13.49
C GLY A 16 2.12 -3.37 -12.55
N VAL A 17 2.30 -3.54 -11.25
CA VAL A 17 2.17 -2.43 -10.30
C VAL A 17 3.30 -1.44 -10.54
N ARG A 18 2.96 -0.15 -10.67
CA ARG A 18 3.92 0.93 -10.89
C ARG A 18 3.83 2.03 -9.86
N TYR A 19 2.75 2.09 -9.09
CA TYR A 19 2.55 3.14 -8.10
C TYR A 19 2.05 2.58 -6.78
N ALA A 20 2.58 3.13 -5.70
CA ALA A 20 2.10 2.88 -4.35
C ALA A 20 1.89 4.23 -3.67
N PHE A 21 0.74 4.42 -3.06
CA PHE A 21 0.38 5.68 -2.42
C PHE A 21 0.11 5.39 -0.94
N GLY A 22 0.66 6.20 -0.06
CA GLY A 22 0.43 5.95 1.36
C GLY A 22 0.97 7.02 2.25
N VAL A 23 0.58 6.92 3.52
CA VAL A 23 1.14 7.74 4.59
C VAL A 23 2.17 6.86 5.29
N PRO A 24 3.44 7.26 5.33
CA PRO A 24 4.49 6.43 5.93
C PRO A 24 4.24 6.18 7.42
N GLY A 25 4.62 5.02 7.88
CA GLY A 25 4.50 4.67 9.28
C GLY A 25 5.44 3.53 9.65
N GLU A 26 5.68 3.36 10.94
CA GLU A 26 6.63 2.36 11.43
C GLU A 26 6.29 0.94 11.00
N SER A 27 5.02 0.62 10.91
CA SER A 27 4.58 -0.71 10.53
C SER A 27 5.00 -1.09 9.11
N PHE A 28 5.35 -0.10 8.30
CA PHE A 28 5.73 -0.31 6.91
C PHE A 28 7.23 -0.35 6.67
N LEU A 29 8.07 -0.26 7.70
CA LEU A 29 9.51 -0.09 7.47
C LEU A 29 10.08 -1.14 6.52
N GLY A 30 9.74 -2.40 6.70
CA GLY A 30 10.20 -3.44 5.80
C GLY A 30 9.69 -3.27 4.37
N LEU A 31 8.44 -2.86 4.23
CA LEU A 31 7.84 -2.64 2.92
C LEU A 31 8.41 -1.39 2.25
N LEU A 32 8.61 -0.31 3.01
CA LEU A 32 9.23 0.91 2.48
C LEU A 32 10.64 0.64 2.00
N ASP A 33 11.40 -0.15 2.76
CA ASP A 33 12.74 -0.53 2.38
C ASP A 33 12.74 -1.37 1.10
N ALA A 34 11.79 -2.28 0.98
CA ALA A 34 11.64 -3.10 -0.23
C ALA A 34 11.25 -2.24 -1.45
N LEU A 35 10.38 -1.26 -1.25
CA LEU A 35 10.00 -0.34 -2.31
C LEU A 35 11.18 0.52 -2.75
N TYR A 36 12.03 0.92 -1.80
CA TYR A 36 13.24 1.66 -2.11
C TYR A 36 14.15 0.85 -3.06
N ASP A 37 14.21 -0.46 -2.85
CA ASP A 37 15.01 -1.37 -3.67
C ASP A 37 14.30 -1.82 -4.95
N THR A 38 13.12 -1.29 -5.23
CA THR A 38 12.32 -1.65 -6.41
C THR A 38 11.92 -0.36 -7.13
N PRO A 39 12.87 0.24 -7.89
CA PRO A 39 12.64 1.55 -8.49
C PRO A 39 11.54 1.57 -9.54
N GLU A 40 11.09 0.44 -10.02
CA GLU A 40 9.99 0.37 -10.97
C GLU A 40 8.65 0.75 -10.36
N ILE A 41 8.54 0.72 -9.02
CA ILE A 41 7.33 1.13 -8.33
C ILE A 41 7.62 2.47 -7.65
N ASP A 42 6.91 3.50 -8.06
CA ASP A 42 7.04 4.82 -7.44
C ASP A 42 6.21 4.87 -6.17
N LEU A 43 6.85 5.20 -5.07
CA LEU A 43 6.15 5.43 -3.81
C LEU A 43 5.82 6.90 -3.71
N VAL A 44 4.53 7.20 -3.66
CA VAL A 44 4.04 8.57 -3.53
C VAL A 44 3.57 8.76 -2.10
N THR A 45 4.26 9.62 -1.37
CA THR A 45 3.93 9.93 0.01
C THR A 45 2.76 10.89 0.05
N CYS A 46 1.74 10.53 0.83
CA CYS A 46 0.52 11.32 0.97
C CYS A 46 0.39 11.81 2.40
N ARG A 47 -0.50 12.76 2.62
CA ARG A 47 -0.73 13.32 3.96
C ARG A 47 -1.94 12.72 4.65
N HIS A 48 -2.77 12.01 3.90
CA HIS A 48 -3.96 11.35 4.44
C HIS A 48 -4.25 10.12 3.61
N GLU A 49 -4.61 9.05 4.26
CA GLU A 49 -4.84 7.77 3.58
C GLU A 49 -6.02 7.81 2.61
N GLY A 50 -7.03 8.63 2.91
CA GLY A 50 -8.14 8.82 1.98
C GLY A 50 -7.67 9.36 0.65
N GLY A 51 -6.78 10.35 0.69
CA GLY A 51 -6.15 10.88 -0.51
C GLY A 51 -5.33 9.82 -1.22
N ALA A 52 -4.58 9.03 -0.46
CA ALA A 52 -3.78 7.94 -1.03
C ALA A 52 -4.66 6.93 -1.77
N ALA A 53 -5.78 6.54 -1.17
CA ALA A 53 -6.69 5.59 -1.79
C ALA A 53 -7.33 6.15 -3.07
N PHE A 54 -7.72 7.43 -3.07
CA PHE A 54 -8.26 8.05 -4.26
C PHE A 54 -7.21 8.19 -5.37
N MET A 55 -5.96 8.50 -5.01
CA MET A 55 -4.88 8.56 -6.01
C MET A 55 -4.62 7.18 -6.60
N ALA A 56 -4.63 6.13 -5.77
CA ALA A 56 -4.44 4.78 -6.25
C ALA A 56 -5.59 4.35 -7.19
N ASP A 57 -6.82 4.71 -6.83
CA ASP A 57 -7.98 4.45 -7.67
C ASP A 57 -7.85 5.13 -9.03
N ALA A 58 -7.52 6.41 -9.03
CA ALA A 58 -7.34 7.17 -10.26
C ALA A 58 -6.20 6.63 -11.12
N ALA A 59 -5.07 6.32 -10.50
CA ALA A 59 -3.91 5.79 -11.22
C ALA A 59 -4.24 4.47 -11.89
N ALA A 60 -4.90 3.56 -11.16
CA ALA A 60 -5.28 2.27 -11.70
C ALA A 60 -6.23 2.40 -12.88
N LYS A 61 -7.19 3.33 -12.78
CA LYS A 61 -8.12 3.59 -13.89
C LYS A 61 -7.41 4.11 -15.12
N LEU A 62 -6.44 5.01 -14.92
CA LEU A 62 -5.75 5.64 -16.03
C LEU A 62 -4.78 4.71 -16.74
N ILE A 63 -4.03 3.92 -15.99
CA ILE A 63 -3.01 3.07 -16.59
C ILE A 63 -3.49 1.63 -16.86
N GLY A 64 -4.65 1.25 -16.34
CA GLY A 64 -5.17 -0.08 -16.54
C GLY A 64 -4.39 -1.18 -15.84
N GLN A 65 -3.64 -0.84 -14.80
CA GLN A 65 -2.86 -1.78 -14.00
C GLN A 65 -3.16 -1.57 -12.53
N PRO A 66 -3.00 -2.59 -11.70
CA PRO A 66 -3.24 -2.42 -10.27
C PRO A 66 -2.35 -1.37 -9.66
N SER A 67 -2.90 -0.59 -8.75
CA SER A 67 -2.16 0.36 -7.92
C SER A 67 -2.32 -0.03 -6.46
N ILE A 68 -1.38 0.42 -5.64
CA ILE A 68 -1.38 0.11 -4.21
C ILE A 68 -1.73 1.36 -3.43
N CYS A 69 -2.62 1.23 -2.44
CA CYS A 69 -2.74 2.22 -1.38
C CYS A 69 -2.38 1.55 -0.05
N MET A 70 -1.79 2.31 0.85
CA MET A 70 -1.22 1.78 2.09
C MET A 70 -1.66 2.61 3.28
N GLY A 71 -2.00 1.95 4.37
CA GLY A 71 -2.31 2.58 5.63
C GLY A 71 -1.89 1.71 6.80
N THR A 72 -1.52 2.33 7.92
CA THR A 72 -1.08 1.59 9.09
C THR A 72 -2.20 1.46 10.11
N ARG A 73 -2.33 0.27 10.65
CA ARG A 73 -3.20 -0.03 11.77
C ARG A 73 -4.67 0.35 11.51
N GLY A 74 -5.43 0.49 12.59
CA GLY A 74 -6.85 0.78 12.50
C GLY A 74 -7.17 2.16 11.94
N VAL A 75 -6.40 3.16 12.34
CA VAL A 75 -6.64 4.53 11.87
C VAL A 75 -6.36 4.64 10.37
N GLY A 76 -5.22 4.10 9.91
CA GLY A 76 -4.89 4.12 8.50
C GLY A 76 -5.90 3.32 7.68
N SER A 77 -6.31 2.16 8.19
CA SER A 77 -7.33 1.35 7.55
C SER A 77 -8.66 2.10 7.43
N ALA A 78 -9.08 2.74 8.50
CA ALA A 78 -10.33 3.51 8.51
C ALA A 78 -10.27 4.66 7.51
N ASN A 79 -9.14 5.35 7.45
CA ASN A 79 -8.96 6.48 6.53
C ASN A 79 -8.91 6.04 5.06
N LEU A 80 -8.45 4.83 4.77
CA LEU A 80 -8.47 4.29 3.41
C LEU A 80 -9.88 3.94 2.94
N ALA A 81 -10.81 3.73 3.86
CA ALA A 81 -12.08 3.09 3.57
C ALA A 81 -12.88 3.79 2.47
N ILE A 82 -12.89 5.11 2.43
CA ILE A 82 -13.68 5.83 1.43
C ILE A 82 -13.17 5.57 0.00
N GLY A 83 -11.86 5.53 -0.16
CA GLY A 83 -11.27 5.23 -1.47
C GLY A 83 -11.42 3.75 -1.84
N ILE A 84 -11.32 2.87 -0.87
CA ILE A 84 -11.54 1.44 -1.09
C ILE A 84 -12.99 1.22 -1.54
N HIS A 85 -13.95 1.90 -0.90
CA HIS A 85 -15.35 1.81 -1.29
C HIS A 85 -15.55 2.26 -2.73
N THR A 86 -14.95 3.39 -3.10
CA THR A 86 -15.02 3.91 -4.47
C THR A 86 -14.45 2.91 -5.47
N ALA A 87 -13.26 2.38 -5.19
CA ALA A 87 -12.63 1.41 -6.08
C ALA A 87 -13.47 0.15 -6.22
N TYR A 88 -14.06 -0.31 -5.12
CA TYR A 88 -14.93 -1.49 -5.15
C TYR A 88 -16.15 -1.25 -6.04
N GLN A 89 -16.81 -0.11 -5.89
CA GLN A 89 -17.99 0.22 -6.68
C GLN A 89 -17.67 0.34 -8.18
N ASP A 90 -16.47 0.82 -8.49
CA ASP A 90 -16.06 1.05 -9.87
C ASP A 90 -15.29 -0.13 -10.45
N SER A 91 -15.11 -1.21 -9.72
CA SER A 91 -14.32 -2.37 -10.14
C SER A 91 -12.89 -2.00 -10.52
N THR A 92 -12.32 -1.04 -9.81
CA THR A 92 -10.94 -0.60 -10.05
C THR A 92 -9.96 -1.64 -9.51
N PRO A 93 -8.91 -1.99 -10.27
CA PRO A 93 -7.89 -2.92 -9.77
C PRO A 93 -6.97 -2.20 -8.79
N MET A 94 -7.28 -2.28 -7.52
CA MET A 94 -6.54 -1.62 -6.47
C MET A 94 -6.27 -2.59 -5.34
N LEU A 95 -5.03 -2.58 -4.86
CA LEU A 95 -4.64 -3.39 -3.72
C LEU A 95 -4.47 -2.48 -2.52
N ALA A 96 -5.26 -2.70 -1.49
CA ALA A 96 -5.14 -1.94 -0.24
C ALA A 96 -4.33 -2.77 0.75
N MET A 97 -3.18 -2.22 1.17
CA MET A 97 -2.29 -2.89 2.09
C MET A 97 -2.38 -2.22 3.44
N VAL A 98 -2.91 -2.93 4.42
CA VAL A 98 -2.97 -2.45 5.79
C VAL A 98 -1.98 -3.27 6.59
N VAL A 99 -0.97 -2.61 7.09
CA VAL A 99 0.07 -3.28 7.86
C VAL A 99 -0.15 -2.98 9.33
N HIS A 100 -0.26 -4.03 10.09
CA HIS A 100 -0.43 -3.94 11.52
C HIS A 100 0.81 -4.50 12.17
N SER A 101 1.55 -3.63 12.82
CA SER A 101 2.68 -4.08 13.58
C SER A 101 2.17 -4.71 14.86
N PHE A 102 2.44 -5.98 15.05
CA PHE A 102 2.07 -6.64 16.28
C PHE A 102 3.33 -6.67 17.14
N PRO A 103 3.45 -5.77 18.09
CA PRO A 103 4.70 -5.66 18.83
C PRO A 103 4.90 -6.91 19.68
N HIS A 104 6.02 -7.53 19.50
CA HIS A 104 6.38 -8.71 20.28
C HIS A 104 6.40 -8.44 21.75
N ASP A 105 6.79 -7.23 22.10
CA ASP A 105 6.84 -6.83 23.48
C ASP A 105 5.46 -6.66 24.09
N ALA A 106 4.45 -6.56 23.28
CA ALA A 106 3.08 -6.52 23.76
C ALA A 106 2.52 -7.90 24.01
N LEU A 107 3.22 -8.88 23.53
CA LEU A 107 2.85 -10.24 23.78
C LEU A 107 3.65 -10.70 24.94
N PRO A 108 3.23 -11.48 25.45
CA PRO A 108 2.24 -11.99 26.17
C PRO A 108 2.48 -11.44 27.40
N ILE A 109 2.04 -10.73 27.66
CA ILE A 109 2.24 -10.20 28.93
C ILE A 109 1.73 -11.05 30.07
#